data_dc0ce7847421806d7db65dd4ebbb5038
#
_entry.id   dc0ce7847421806d7db65dd4ebbb5038
#
_cell.length_a   1.000
_cell.length_b   1.000
_cell.length_c   1.000
_cell.angle_alpha   90.00
_cell.angle_beta   90.00
_cell.angle_gamma   90.00
#
_symmetry.space_group_name_H-M   'P 1'
#
loop_
_entity.id
_entity.type
_entity.pdbx_description
1 polymer ?
#
loop_
_entity_poly.entity_id
_entity_poly.type
_entity_poly.pdbx_seq_one_letter_code
_entity_poly.pdbx_strand_id
1 'polypeptide(L)'
;MFQALEAYDALHAVVVPAVDVTRSVTKVFKTPHAQASLGDAGLSAVDVTLATCAAPAFFPCVKVGDKLYADGGLFAVAPDQVALHEAELFMGAKPSKVRMLSVGTATMGYQPTEKPEADVGAVGWLTDGRLILTMISVQQQHVQAIRGARLADRYMRVDAPWPAQAGLGIDIATKQADFSGTEERMWQ
;
A
#
# COMPACT_ATOMS: atom_id res chain seq x y z
N MET A 1 -3.86 -19.41 19.46
CA MET A 1 -2.77 -18.65 20.09
C MET A 1 -1.79 -18.29 18.97
N PHE A 2 -1.94 -17.09 18.38
CA PHE A 2 -1.02 -16.63 17.34
C PHE A 2 0.27 -16.24 18.03
N GLN A 3 1.33 -16.97 17.78
CA GLN A 3 2.68 -16.60 18.19
C GLN A 3 3.03 -15.33 17.42
N ALA A 4 3.29 -14.23 18.09
CA ALA A 4 3.73 -13.01 17.46
C ALA A 4 5.05 -13.31 16.76
N LEU A 5 5.02 -13.40 15.44
CA LEU A 5 6.24 -13.41 14.64
C LEU A 5 6.91 -12.06 14.87
N GLU A 6 8.12 -12.09 15.41
CA GLU A 6 8.94 -10.90 15.51
C GLU A 6 9.36 -10.50 14.09
N ALA A 7 9.57 -9.21 13.85
CA ALA A 7 10.07 -8.73 12.56
C ALA A 7 11.42 -9.37 12.17
N TYR A 8 12.12 -9.96 13.13
CA TYR A 8 13.35 -10.73 12.97
C TYR A 8 13.20 -12.06 12.24
N ASP A 9 12.01 -12.67 12.25
CA ASP A 9 11.77 -13.98 11.64
C ASP A 9 11.59 -13.94 10.12
N ALA A 10 11.62 -12.75 9.53
CA ALA A 10 11.51 -12.61 8.09
C ALA A 10 12.78 -13.12 7.39
N LEU A 11 12.62 -14.09 6.47
CA LEU A 11 13.70 -14.67 5.68
C LEU A 11 14.35 -13.64 4.72
N HIS A 12 13.66 -12.57 4.42
CA HIS A 12 14.09 -11.52 3.49
C HIS A 12 13.89 -10.14 4.12
N ALA A 13 14.57 -9.13 3.58
CA ALA A 13 14.33 -7.75 3.95
C ALA A 13 12.88 -7.34 3.63
N VAL A 14 12.17 -6.85 4.63
CA VAL A 14 10.79 -6.37 4.52
C VAL A 14 10.73 -4.89 4.87
N VAL A 15 9.95 -4.14 4.12
CA VAL A 15 9.64 -2.73 4.40
C VAL A 15 8.14 -2.52 4.33
N VAL A 16 7.58 -1.85 5.33
CA VAL A 16 6.14 -1.65 5.48
C VAL A 16 5.87 -0.16 5.71
N PRO A 17 5.26 0.54 4.73
CA PRO A 17 4.93 1.96 4.90
C PRO A 17 3.77 2.15 5.87
N ALA A 18 3.83 3.21 6.67
CA ALA A 18 2.76 3.69 7.56
C ALA A 18 2.92 5.21 7.76
N VAL A 19 1.95 5.85 8.36
CA VAL A 19 2.02 7.27 8.76
C VAL A 19 2.08 7.38 10.28
N ASP A 20 3.13 8.01 10.80
CA ASP A 20 3.18 8.44 12.20
C ASP A 20 2.29 9.68 12.36
N VAL A 21 1.06 9.47 12.80
CA VAL A 21 0.05 10.53 12.97
C VAL A 21 0.41 11.47 14.12
N THR A 22 1.12 10.96 15.13
CA THR A 22 1.56 11.77 16.27
C THR A 22 2.45 12.94 15.86
N ARG A 23 3.25 12.74 14.80
CA ARG A 23 4.19 13.74 14.28
C ARG A 23 3.87 14.22 12.87
N SER A 24 2.84 13.65 12.22
CA SER A 24 2.48 13.90 10.81
C SER A 24 3.65 13.66 9.84
N VAL A 25 4.34 12.53 10.00
CA VAL A 25 5.48 12.15 9.14
C VAL A 25 5.28 10.75 8.56
N THR A 26 5.92 10.49 7.42
CA THR A 26 5.99 9.16 6.86
C THR A 26 6.82 8.24 7.76
N LYS A 27 6.38 7.01 7.92
CA LYS A 27 7.12 5.93 8.58
C LYS A 27 7.27 4.78 7.60
N VAL A 28 8.44 4.20 7.55
CA VAL A 28 8.67 2.89 6.93
C VAL A 28 9.22 1.98 7.99
N PHE A 29 8.41 1.01 8.43
CA PHE A 29 8.89 -0.05 9.30
C PHE A 29 9.78 -0.99 8.50
N LYS A 30 10.86 -1.47 9.11
CA LYS A 30 11.88 -2.24 8.42
C LYS A 30 12.38 -3.40 9.28
N THR A 31 12.62 -4.53 8.63
CA THR A 31 13.46 -5.57 9.23
C THR A 31 14.87 -5.03 9.43
N PRO A 32 15.66 -5.57 10.36
CA PRO A 32 17.01 -5.07 10.71
C PRO A 32 18.08 -5.44 9.67
N HIS A 33 17.82 -5.12 8.39
CA HIS A 33 18.74 -5.41 7.27
C HIS A 33 19.76 -4.28 7.00
N ALA A 34 19.65 -3.16 7.72
CA ALA A 34 20.61 -2.06 7.68
C ALA A 34 20.73 -1.40 9.06
N GLN A 35 21.85 -0.71 9.32
CA GLN A 35 22.08 -0.01 10.59
C GLN A 35 20.93 0.95 10.96
N ALA A 36 20.37 1.63 9.97
CA ALA A 36 19.27 2.57 10.15
C ALA A 36 17.93 1.91 10.51
N SER A 37 17.79 0.60 10.35
CA SER A 37 16.56 -0.16 10.62
C SER A 37 16.52 -0.86 11.99
N LEU A 38 17.57 -0.76 12.78
CA LEU A 38 17.67 -1.42 14.09
C LEU A 38 16.62 -0.92 15.11
N GLY A 39 16.10 0.30 14.93
CA GLY A 39 15.07 0.87 15.80
C GLY A 39 13.72 0.16 15.76
N ASP A 40 13.46 -0.64 14.73
CA ASP A 40 12.20 -1.38 14.56
C ASP A 40 12.32 -2.86 14.97
N ALA A 41 13.52 -3.30 15.38
CA ALA A 41 13.85 -4.70 15.61
C ALA A 41 12.98 -5.42 16.67
N GLY A 42 12.47 -4.69 17.66
CA GLY A 42 11.62 -5.25 18.71
C GLY A 42 10.12 -5.18 18.44
N LEU A 43 9.72 -4.75 17.24
CA LEU A 43 8.31 -4.62 16.91
C LEU A 43 7.72 -5.96 16.44
N SER A 44 6.50 -6.24 16.88
CA SER A 44 5.76 -7.40 16.42
C SER A 44 5.27 -7.18 14.98
N ALA A 45 5.32 -8.25 14.16
CA ALA A 45 4.76 -8.21 12.81
C ALA A 45 3.25 -7.88 12.82
N VAL A 46 2.55 -8.27 13.88
CA VAL A 46 1.11 -7.95 14.06
C VAL A 46 0.91 -6.46 14.23
N ASP A 47 1.67 -5.80 15.11
CA ASP A 47 1.56 -4.36 15.34
C ASP A 47 1.87 -3.57 14.06
N VAL A 48 2.91 -3.96 13.33
CA VAL A 48 3.28 -3.35 12.05
C VAL A 48 2.17 -3.53 11.01
N THR A 49 1.59 -4.73 10.92
CA THR A 49 0.50 -5.01 9.98
C THR A 49 -0.75 -4.19 10.33
N LEU A 50 -1.14 -4.15 11.59
CA LEU A 50 -2.27 -3.35 12.04
C LEU A 50 -2.05 -1.86 11.77
N ALA A 51 -0.84 -1.35 12.01
CA ALA A 51 -0.48 0.04 11.76
C ALA A 51 -0.61 0.41 10.27
N THR A 52 -0.12 -0.45 9.36
CA THR A 52 -0.20 -0.20 7.91
C THR A 52 -1.59 -0.38 7.32
N CYS A 53 -2.47 -1.14 7.99
CA CYS A 53 -3.85 -1.40 7.54
C CYS A 53 -4.88 -0.43 8.15
N ALA A 54 -4.47 0.51 9.01
CA ALA A 54 -5.35 1.46 9.67
C ALA A 54 -5.78 2.60 8.73
N ALA A 55 -6.58 2.27 7.71
CA ALA A 55 -7.03 3.23 6.69
C ALA A 55 -7.93 4.30 7.31
N PRO A 56 -7.58 5.60 7.17
CA PRO A 56 -8.38 6.70 7.70
C PRO A 56 -9.82 6.65 7.19
N ALA A 57 -10.76 7.08 8.02
CA ALA A 57 -12.21 7.02 7.83
C ALA A 57 -12.82 5.60 7.93
N PHE A 58 -12.05 4.52 7.83
CA PHE A 58 -12.53 3.14 7.95
C PHE A 58 -12.12 2.51 9.28
N PHE A 59 -10.89 2.77 9.72
CA PHE A 59 -10.33 2.19 10.94
C PHE A 59 -9.74 3.27 11.86
N PRO A 60 -9.75 3.03 13.18
CA PRO A 60 -9.04 3.89 14.12
C PRO A 60 -7.52 3.75 13.93
N CYS A 61 -6.78 4.81 14.30
CA CYS A 61 -5.33 4.74 14.35
C CYS A 61 -4.86 3.67 15.34
N VAL A 62 -3.77 3.00 15.00
CA VAL A 62 -3.17 1.95 15.83
C VAL A 62 -2.04 2.52 16.67
N LYS A 63 -2.05 2.19 17.96
CA LYS A 63 -0.98 2.58 18.87
C LYS A 63 0.11 1.52 18.89
N VAL A 64 1.34 1.94 18.55
CA VAL A 64 2.54 1.11 18.68
C VAL A 64 3.55 1.87 19.54
N GLY A 65 3.83 1.35 20.72
CA GLY A 65 4.62 2.08 21.73
C GLY A 65 3.88 3.34 22.20
N ASP A 66 4.52 4.48 22.06
CA ASP A 66 3.98 5.81 22.43
C ASP A 66 3.38 6.59 21.26
N LYS A 67 3.34 6.00 20.05
CA LYS A 67 2.93 6.66 18.81
C LYS A 67 1.65 6.08 18.24
N LEU A 68 0.94 6.92 17.48
CA LEU A 68 -0.24 6.53 16.71
C LEU A 68 0.11 6.43 15.23
N TYR A 69 -0.37 5.38 14.60
CA TYR A 69 -0.12 5.10 13.19
C TYR A 69 -1.42 4.97 12.40
N ALA A 70 -1.34 5.37 11.14
CA ALA A 70 -2.36 5.17 10.13
C ALA A 70 -1.75 4.51 8.89
N ASP A 71 -2.62 4.07 7.98
CA ASP A 71 -2.27 3.36 6.76
C ASP A 71 -1.23 4.11 5.92
N GLY A 72 -0.23 3.36 5.48
CA GLY A 72 0.79 3.86 4.55
C GLY A 72 0.27 4.24 3.18
N GLY A 73 -0.93 3.79 2.80
CA GLY A 73 -1.60 4.16 1.56
C GLY A 73 -1.87 5.66 1.42
N LEU A 74 -1.79 6.44 2.49
CA LEU A 74 -1.84 7.90 2.41
C LEU A 74 -0.71 8.49 1.54
N PHE A 75 0.45 7.81 1.42
CA PHE A 75 1.57 8.27 0.60
C PHE A 75 2.20 7.19 -0.30
N ALA A 76 1.97 5.92 -0.02
CA ALA A 76 2.62 4.78 -0.67
C ALA A 76 1.64 3.64 -0.97
N VAL A 77 0.53 3.93 -1.66
CA VAL A 77 -0.44 2.91 -2.14
C VAL A 77 0.24 1.85 -2.99
N ALA A 78 1.16 2.27 -3.86
CA ALA A 78 2.09 1.39 -4.55
C ALA A 78 3.49 1.57 -3.91
N PRO A 79 3.94 0.68 -3.02
CA PRO A 79 5.19 0.84 -2.27
C PRO A 79 6.44 0.59 -3.12
N ASP A 80 6.32 0.48 -4.43
CA ASP A 80 7.39 0.21 -5.38
C ASP A 80 8.55 1.21 -5.26
N GLN A 81 8.24 2.50 -5.02
CA GLN A 81 9.27 3.52 -4.83
C GLN A 81 10.01 3.33 -3.51
N VAL A 82 9.29 2.97 -2.46
CA VAL A 82 9.87 2.69 -1.15
C VAL A 82 10.80 1.48 -1.25
N ALA A 83 10.36 0.41 -1.91
CA ALA A 83 11.16 -0.80 -2.10
C ALA A 83 12.43 -0.53 -2.94
N LEU A 84 12.30 0.25 -4.02
CA LEU A 84 13.47 0.59 -4.84
C LEU A 84 14.47 1.47 -4.09
N HIS A 85 13.98 2.48 -3.39
CA HIS A 85 14.80 3.34 -2.53
C HIS A 85 15.58 2.53 -1.48
N GLU A 86 14.89 1.60 -0.84
CA GLU A 86 15.51 0.72 0.15
C GLU A 86 16.59 -0.16 -0.46
N ALA A 87 16.29 -0.80 -1.59
CA ALA A 87 17.25 -1.65 -2.29
C ALA A 87 18.51 -0.88 -2.71
N GLU A 88 18.35 0.32 -3.27
CA GLU A 88 19.47 1.12 -3.76
C GLU A 88 20.31 1.72 -2.64
N LEU A 89 19.68 2.34 -1.64
CA LEU A 89 20.41 3.13 -0.63
C LEU A 89 20.84 2.32 0.59
N PHE A 90 20.05 1.36 1.01
CA PHE A 90 20.32 0.62 2.25
C PHE A 90 20.85 -0.79 2.01
N MET A 91 20.54 -1.39 0.86
CA MET A 91 21.05 -2.73 0.51
C MET A 91 22.15 -2.68 -0.56
N GLY A 92 22.50 -1.50 -1.07
CA GLY A 92 23.58 -1.30 -2.04
C GLY A 92 23.31 -1.90 -3.42
N ALA A 93 22.05 -2.13 -3.78
CA ALA A 93 21.68 -2.69 -5.08
C ALA A 93 21.99 -1.71 -6.21
N LYS A 94 22.71 -2.17 -7.22
CA LYS A 94 22.95 -1.36 -8.42
C LYS A 94 21.65 -1.21 -9.21
N PRO A 95 21.23 0.01 -9.62
CA PRO A 95 19.98 0.23 -10.35
C PRO A 95 19.79 -0.67 -11.58
N SER A 96 20.91 -0.98 -12.28
CA SER A 96 20.90 -1.86 -13.45
C SER A 96 20.63 -3.34 -13.13
N LYS A 97 20.74 -3.74 -11.86
CA LYS A 97 20.54 -5.13 -11.40
C LYS A 97 19.18 -5.34 -10.73
N VAL A 98 18.46 -4.27 -10.40
CA VAL A 98 17.15 -4.38 -9.77
C VAL A 98 16.13 -4.89 -10.81
N ARG A 99 15.40 -5.94 -10.42
CA ARG A 99 14.19 -6.40 -11.08
C ARG A 99 13.05 -6.28 -10.08
N MET A 100 11.90 -5.78 -10.51
CA MET A 100 10.78 -5.52 -9.62
C MET A 100 9.51 -6.19 -10.14
N LEU A 101 8.90 -6.99 -9.27
CA LEU A 101 7.53 -7.46 -9.41
C LEU A 101 6.64 -6.62 -8.50
N SER A 102 5.67 -5.95 -9.07
CA SER A 102 4.65 -5.18 -8.33
C SER A 102 3.32 -5.92 -8.42
N VAL A 103 2.70 -6.18 -7.29
CA VAL A 103 1.41 -6.88 -7.23
C VAL A 103 0.37 -5.92 -6.68
N GLY A 104 -0.69 -5.69 -7.44
CA GLY A 104 -1.80 -4.82 -7.05
C GLY A 104 -2.91 -5.56 -6.33
N THR A 105 -3.88 -4.80 -5.85
CA THR A 105 -5.04 -5.28 -5.07
C THR A 105 -6.36 -5.04 -5.82
N ALA A 106 -6.35 -5.07 -7.15
CA ALA A 106 -7.51 -4.83 -8.01
C ALA A 106 -8.14 -3.44 -7.82
N THR A 107 -7.33 -2.43 -7.55
CA THR A 107 -7.77 -1.02 -7.42
C THR A 107 -7.45 -0.17 -8.65
N MET A 108 -6.97 -0.81 -9.72
CA MET A 108 -6.58 -0.11 -10.94
C MET A 108 -7.80 0.38 -11.70
N GLY A 109 -7.77 1.67 -12.10
CA GLY A 109 -8.78 2.23 -12.98
C GLY A 109 -10.06 2.70 -12.28
N TYR A 110 -10.00 3.05 -10.99
CA TYR A 110 -11.14 3.71 -10.36
C TYR A 110 -11.60 4.89 -11.21
N GLN A 111 -12.87 4.86 -11.58
CA GLN A 111 -13.55 5.96 -12.24
C GLN A 111 -14.78 6.32 -11.41
N PRO A 112 -15.01 7.60 -11.12
CA PRO A 112 -16.23 8.03 -10.47
C PRO A 112 -17.46 7.55 -11.26
N THR A 113 -18.46 7.05 -10.58
CA THR A 113 -19.71 6.56 -11.18
C THR A 113 -20.48 7.70 -11.85
N GLU A 114 -20.34 8.90 -11.32
CA GLU A 114 -20.92 10.12 -11.86
C GLU A 114 -19.82 11.04 -12.36
N LYS A 115 -20.05 11.72 -13.48
CA LYS A 115 -19.13 12.75 -13.97
C LYS A 115 -19.03 13.85 -12.90
N PRO A 116 -17.84 14.19 -12.43
CA PRO A 116 -17.68 15.25 -11.45
C PRO A 116 -18.12 16.58 -12.08
N GLU A 117 -18.96 17.33 -11.38
CA GLU A 117 -19.30 18.70 -11.74
C GLU A 117 -18.13 19.61 -11.40
N ALA A 118 -17.98 20.70 -12.15
CA ALA A 118 -16.82 21.60 -12.00
C ALA A 118 -16.80 22.36 -10.66
N ASP A 119 -17.95 22.50 -10.01
CA ASP A 119 -18.14 23.24 -8.76
C ASP A 119 -18.27 22.37 -7.52
N VAL A 120 -17.83 21.12 -7.60
CA VAL A 120 -17.81 20.21 -6.45
C VAL A 120 -16.93 20.77 -5.32
N GLY A 121 -17.59 21.26 -4.27
CA GLY A 121 -16.95 21.75 -3.06
C GLY A 121 -16.47 20.62 -2.13
N ALA A 122 -16.02 20.98 -0.93
CA ALA A 122 -15.45 20.04 0.05
C ALA A 122 -16.40 18.87 0.38
N VAL A 123 -17.69 19.12 0.50
CA VAL A 123 -18.68 18.08 0.80
C VAL A 123 -18.70 17.02 -0.29
N GLY A 124 -18.77 17.41 -1.56
CA GLY A 124 -18.79 16.47 -2.68
C GLY A 124 -17.50 15.66 -2.82
N TRP A 125 -16.35 16.21 -2.43
CA TRP A 125 -15.09 15.46 -2.37
C TRP A 125 -15.05 14.44 -1.25
N LEU A 126 -15.68 14.71 -0.13
CA LEU A 126 -15.70 13.81 1.04
C LEU A 126 -16.82 12.76 0.97
N THR A 127 -17.82 12.98 0.11
CA THR A 127 -18.92 12.04 -0.09
C THR A 127 -18.42 10.78 -0.80
N ASP A 128 -18.92 9.61 -0.42
CA ASP A 128 -18.68 8.31 -1.04
C ASP A 128 -17.18 7.89 -1.14
N GLY A 129 -16.33 8.45 -0.29
CA GLY A 129 -14.90 8.16 -0.31
C GLY A 129 -14.17 8.67 -1.56
N ARG A 130 -14.78 9.52 -2.37
CA ARG A 130 -14.25 10.02 -3.65
C ARG A 130 -12.83 10.56 -3.54
N LEU A 131 -12.55 11.38 -2.52
CA LEU A 131 -11.22 11.92 -2.29
C LEU A 131 -10.17 10.81 -2.09
N ILE A 132 -10.47 9.86 -1.21
CA ILE A 132 -9.55 8.77 -0.87
C ILE A 132 -9.32 7.86 -2.08
N LEU A 133 -10.38 7.45 -2.76
CA LEU A 133 -10.28 6.58 -3.94
C LEU A 133 -9.55 7.25 -5.10
N THR A 134 -9.77 8.56 -5.30
CA THR A 134 -9.03 9.32 -6.31
C THR A 134 -7.55 9.41 -5.94
N MET A 135 -7.22 9.71 -4.67
CA MET A 135 -5.82 9.76 -4.22
C MET A 135 -5.12 8.42 -4.41
N ILE A 136 -5.77 7.31 -4.05
CA ILE A 136 -5.26 5.96 -4.26
C ILE A 136 -4.95 5.73 -5.75
N SER A 137 -5.91 6.00 -6.61
CA SER A 137 -5.79 5.75 -8.05
C SER A 137 -4.68 6.57 -8.71
N VAL A 138 -4.63 7.88 -8.42
CA VAL A 138 -3.61 8.76 -9.06
C VAL A 138 -2.20 8.48 -8.54
N GLN A 139 -2.03 8.18 -7.25
CA GLN A 139 -0.73 7.78 -6.71
C GLN A 139 -0.22 6.50 -7.37
N GLN A 140 -1.09 5.50 -7.49
CA GLN A 140 -0.76 4.23 -8.12
C GLN A 140 -0.32 4.41 -9.58
N GLN A 141 -1.10 5.17 -10.37
CA GLN A 141 -0.77 5.46 -11.77
C GLN A 141 0.56 6.23 -11.90
N HIS A 142 0.78 7.21 -11.04
CA HIS A 142 2.01 8.00 -11.04
C HIS A 142 3.24 7.14 -10.75
N VAL A 143 3.17 6.29 -9.71
CA VAL A 143 4.26 5.38 -9.36
C VAL A 143 4.55 4.39 -10.48
N GLN A 144 3.52 3.82 -11.11
CA GLN A 144 3.68 2.91 -12.23
C GLN A 144 4.39 3.57 -13.41
N ALA A 145 3.96 4.79 -13.78
CA ALA A 145 4.58 5.52 -14.88
C ALA A 145 6.08 5.76 -14.65
N ILE A 146 6.46 6.22 -13.44
CA ILE A 146 7.85 6.44 -13.08
C ILE A 146 8.65 5.13 -13.08
N ARG A 147 8.10 4.05 -12.49
CA ARG A 147 8.80 2.76 -12.41
C ARG A 147 8.97 2.11 -13.76
N GLY A 148 7.91 2.12 -14.58
CA GLY A 148 7.98 1.63 -15.95
C GLY A 148 9.06 2.34 -16.77
N ALA A 149 9.13 3.66 -16.69
CA ALA A 149 10.15 4.45 -17.37
C ALA A 149 11.57 4.17 -16.85
N ARG A 150 11.75 3.97 -15.52
CA ARG A 150 13.08 3.79 -14.92
C ARG A 150 13.63 2.37 -15.05
N LEU A 151 12.79 1.36 -14.91
CA LEU A 151 13.20 -0.05 -14.91
C LEU A 151 12.97 -0.75 -16.27
N ALA A 152 12.10 -0.20 -17.12
CA ALA A 152 11.74 -0.74 -18.43
C ALA A 152 11.36 -2.25 -18.35
N ASP A 153 12.03 -3.11 -19.06
CA ASP A 153 11.84 -4.57 -19.09
C ASP A 153 12.10 -5.29 -17.74
N ARG A 154 12.66 -4.59 -16.79
CA ARG A 154 12.93 -5.10 -15.43
C ARG A 154 11.82 -4.78 -14.42
N TYR A 155 10.73 -4.16 -14.87
CA TYR A 155 9.53 -3.88 -14.09
C TYR A 155 8.35 -4.68 -14.65
N MET A 156 7.74 -5.49 -13.79
CA MET A 156 6.50 -6.18 -14.10
C MET A 156 5.45 -5.82 -13.06
N ARG A 157 4.25 -5.46 -13.51
CA ARG A 157 3.11 -5.29 -12.63
C ARG A 157 2.03 -6.30 -12.95
N VAL A 158 1.55 -6.96 -11.92
CA VAL A 158 0.38 -7.82 -11.93
C VAL A 158 -0.73 -7.11 -11.16
N ASP A 159 -1.82 -6.80 -11.82
CA ASP A 159 -2.96 -6.11 -11.21
C ASP A 159 -4.24 -6.46 -11.98
N ALA A 160 -5.39 -6.29 -11.35
CA ALA A 160 -6.69 -6.45 -11.99
C ALA A 160 -7.41 -5.11 -12.06
N PRO A 161 -8.23 -4.86 -13.10
CA PRO A 161 -9.06 -3.69 -13.13
C PRO A 161 -10.11 -3.74 -12.02
N TRP A 162 -10.48 -2.57 -11.51
CA TRP A 162 -11.58 -2.46 -10.53
C TRP A 162 -12.86 -3.04 -11.14
N PRO A 163 -13.52 -3.99 -10.47
CA PRO A 163 -14.76 -4.56 -10.98
C PRO A 163 -15.86 -3.50 -10.88
N ALA A 164 -16.23 -2.91 -12.01
CA ALA A 164 -17.17 -1.80 -12.14
C ALA A 164 -18.56 -2.05 -11.53
N GLN A 165 -18.92 -3.30 -11.26
CA GLN A 165 -20.22 -3.70 -10.74
C GLN A 165 -20.20 -4.16 -9.27
N ALA A 166 -19.06 -4.19 -8.63
CA ALA A 166 -18.94 -4.89 -7.34
C ALA A 166 -19.42 -4.08 -6.15
N GLY A 167 -19.58 -2.77 -6.22
CA GLY A 167 -19.97 -1.94 -5.06
C GLY A 167 -19.13 -2.29 -3.81
N LEU A 168 -17.86 -2.66 -4.03
CA LEU A 168 -16.96 -3.12 -2.98
C LEU A 168 -16.43 -1.91 -2.23
N GLY A 169 -16.91 -1.71 -1.01
CA GLY A 169 -16.23 -0.84 -0.05
C GLY A 169 -14.99 -1.54 0.52
N ILE A 170 -14.02 -0.79 0.98
CA ILE A 170 -12.81 -1.29 1.65
C ILE A 170 -13.15 -2.15 2.88
N ASP A 171 -14.34 -1.99 3.42
CA ASP A 171 -14.86 -2.60 4.65
C ASP A 171 -15.76 -3.83 4.42
N ILE A 172 -16.01 -4.24 3.17
CA ILE A 172 -16.96 -5.33 2.88
C ILE A 172 -16.23 -6.66 2.70
N ALA A 173 -15.89 -7.31 3.81
CA ALA A 173 -15.32 -8.66 3.82
C ALA A 173 -16.28 -9.76 3.29
N THR A 174 -17.58 -9.49 3.17
CA THR A 174 -18.62 -10.46 2.84
C THR A 174 -18.70 -10.84 1.35
N LYS A 175 -17.99 -10.12 0.47
CA LYS A 175 -17.99 -10.41 -0.98
C LYS A 175 -16.76 -11.18 -1.48
N GLN A 176 -16.05 -11.84 -0.59
CA GLN A 176 -14.87 -12.65 -0.92
C GLN A 176 -15.20 -13.78 -1.94
N ALA A 177 -16.45 -14.25 -1.97
CA ALA A 177 -16.90 -15.26 -2.93
C ALA A 177 -16.88 -14.76 -4.40
N ASP A 178 -17.01 -13.45 -4.63
CA ASP A 178 -17.00 -12.87 -5.99
C ASP A 178 -15.59 -12.81 -6.59
N PHE A 179 -14.54 -12.84 -5.77
CA PHE A 179 -13.16 -12.88 -6.23
C PHE A 179 -12.71 -14.26 -6.71
N SER A 180 -13.25 -15.34 -6.14
CA SER A 180 -12.90 -16.71 -6.55
C SER A 180 -13.26 -17.01 -8.02
N GLY A 181 -14.33 -16.39 -8.53
CA GLY A 181 -14.72 -16.50 -9.94
C GLY A 181 -13.84 -15.71 -10.93
N THR A 182 -12.98 -14.82 -10.44
CA THR A 182 -12.09 -14.01 -11.27
C THR A 182 -10.72 -14.67 -11.43
N GLU A 183 -10.29 -15.48 -10.45
CA GLU A 183 -9.03 -16.22 -10.51
C GLU A 183 -9.02 -17.26 -11.64
N GLU A 184 -10.13 -17.98 -11.86
CA GLU A 184 -10.21 -18.98 -12.94
C GLU A 184 -10.08 -18.36 -14.34
N ARG A 185 -10.38 -17.08 -14.52
CA ARG A 185 -10.28 -16.38 -15.81
C ARG A 185 -8.91 -15.76 -16.07
N MET A 186 -8.05 -15.64 -15.06
CA MET A 186 -6.70 -15.08 -15.23
C MET A 186 -5.66 -16.11 -15.73
N TRP A 187 -6.01 -17.39 -15.72
CA TRP A 187 -5.10 -18.48 -16.09
C TRP A 187 -5.48 -19.20 -17.41
N GLN A 188 -6.50 -18.67 -18.13
CA GLN A 188 -6.86 -19.13 -19.49
C GLN A 188 -6.40 -18.13 -20.55
#